data_168b7cec428a5c08e50ff73840532d6f
#
_entry.id   168b7cec428a5c08e50ff73840532d6f
#
_cell.length_a   1.000
_cell.length_b   1.000
_cell.length_c   1.000
_cell.angle_alpha   90.00
_cell.angle_beta   90.00
_cell.angle_gamma   90.00
#
_symmetry.space_group_name_H-M   'P 1'
#
loop_
_entity.id
_entity.type
_entity.pdbx_description
1 polymer ?
#
loop_
_entity_poly.entity_id
_entity_poly.type
_entity_poly.pdbx_seq_one_letter_code
_entity_poly.pdbx_strand_id
1 'polypeptide(L)'
;MPAQDRLGADQQQKVPQSVFGQVVQKPGINPAPQRTDQSWAAFPKAQAAIVATDHFHIDTVFLRRWFVLFFIGHSTRHVHIAGATRNPTSPWITQQARNYLMDLGGRAESIRFLIRDRGTYFTDSFDAVFQAAGMRVVPTLPAVPRMNAIAERWIGSCRREATDHILITGQRHLHLVIGEYAKHYNGHRPHRSLGQRAPDRLTNPDPPTATDNTPLSRRDRLGGLIHEYTQVA
;
A
#
# COMPACT_ATOMS: atom_id res chain seq x y z
N MET A 1 -50.39 48.96 -41.58
CA MET A 1 -51.33 47.86 -41.66
C MET A 1 -50.55 46.57 -41.94
N PRO A 2 -50.97 45.49 -41.38
CA PRO A 2 -50.69 45.05 -39.98
C PRO A 2 -49.90 43.74 -40.04
N ALA A 3 -49.30 43.44 -38.95
CA ALA A 3 -49.74 42.50 -37.95
C ALA A 3 -49.11 41.11 -38.01
N GLN A 4 -48.82 40.74 -36.86
CA GLN A 4 -48.95 39.44 -36.17
C GLN A 4 -47.70 38.60 -36.22
N ASP A 5 -46.92 38.62 -35.16
CA ASP A 5 -47.18 37.92 -33.88
C ASP A 5 -47.40 36.42 -34.09
N ARG A 6 -46.44 35.59 -33.68
CA ARG A 6 -46.67 34.33 -32.97
C ARG A 6 -45.42 33.74 -32.36
N LEU A 7 -45.38 33.80 -31.08
CA LEU A 7 -44.72 32.92 -30.16
C LEU A 7 -44.77 31.46 -30.64
N GLY A 8 -43.62 30.83 -30.67
CA GLY A 8 -43.48 29.39 -30.86
C GLY A 8 -42.76 28.81 -29.62
N ALA A 9 -43.54 28.14 -28.83
CA ALA A 9 -43.20 27.56 -27.53
C ALA A 9 -41.98 26.62 -27.58
N ASP A 10 -41.18 26.79 -26.56
CA ASP A 10 -40.16 25.88 -26.06
C ASP A 10 -40.81 24.48 -25.81
N GLN A 11 -40.58 23.53 -26.72
CA GLN A 11 -40.87 22.13 -26.49
C GLN A 11 -39.63 21.45 -25.90
N GLN A 12 -39.53 21.52 -24.59
CA GLN A 12 -38.73 20.60 -23.83
C GLN A 12 -39.20 19.16 -24.13
N GLN A 13 -38.47 18.49 -24.98
CA GLN A 13 -38.66 17.08 -25.28
C GLN A 13 -38.22 16.27 -24.07
N LYS A 14 -39.18 15.94 -23.18
CA LYS A 14 -38.99 14.97 -22.10
C LYS A 14 -38.62 13.62 -22.71
N VAL A 15 -37.37 13.25 -22.58
CA VAL A 15 -36.90 11.91 -22.91
C VAL A 15 -37.56 10.92 -21.92
N PRO A 16 -38.30 9.93 -22.38
CA PRO A 16 -38.97 8.98 -21.49
C PRO A 16 -37.91 8.17 -20.70
N GLN A 17 -38.10 8.06 -19.38
CA GLN A 17 -37.25 7.25 -18.49
C GLN A 17 -37.21 5.75 -18.85
N SER A 18 -38.06 5.27 -19.77
CA SER A 18 -38.07 3.88 -20.24
C SER A 18 -36.88 3.51 -21.17
N VAL A 19 -36.16 4.48 -21.71
CA VAL A 19 -35.03 4.20 -22.65
C VAL A 19 -33.77 3.79 -21.90
N PHE A 20 -33.62 4.16 -20.62
CA PHE A 20 -32.46 3.72 -19.79
C PHE A 20 -32.55 2.25 -19.36
N GLY A 21 -33.73 1.65 -19.35
CA GLY A 21 -33.93 0.25 -18.96
C GLY A 21 -33.61 -0.77 -20.07
N GLN A 22 -33.59 -0.37 -21.35
CA GLN A 22 -33.43 -1.30 -22.48
C GLN A 22 -32.00 -1.46 -22.98
N VAL A 23 -31.06 -0.64 -22.55
CA VAL A 23 -29.63 -0.71 -23.00
C VAL A 23 -28.84 -1.78 -22.23
N VAL A 24 -29.36 -2.30 -21.12
CA VAL A 24 -28.65 -3.24 -20.24
C VAL A 24 -29.01 -4.72 -20.48
N GLN A 25 -29.95 -4.99 -21.37
CA GLN A 25 -30.33 -6.37 -21.73
C GLN A 25 -29.75 -6.78 -23.09
N LYS A 26 -28.42 -6.83 -23.23
CA LYS A 26 -27.78 -7.67 -24.24
C LYS A 26 -27.69 -9.10 -23.67
N PRO A 27 -28.20 -10.13 -24.41
CA PRO A 27 -28.07 -11.51 -23.96
C PRO A 27 -26.58 -11.88 -23.92
N GLY A 28 -26.09 -12.28 -22.76
CA GLY A 28 -24.74 -12.73 -22.55
C GLY A 28 -23.88 -11.95 -21.54
N ILE A 29 -24.37 -10.85 -20.97
CA ILE A 29 -23.70 -10.18 -19.85
C ILE A 29 -24.44 -10.61 -18.57
N ASN A 30 -23.86 -11.59 -17.86
CA ASN A 30 -24.33 -11.88 -16.49
C ASN A 30 -24.20 -10.59 -15.68
N PRO A 31 -25.28 -10.16 -14.96
CA PRO A 31 -25.17 -9.08 -14.00
C PRO A 31 -24.04 -9.42 -13.04
N ALA A 32 -23.25 -8.39 -12.67
CA ALA A 32 -22.19 -8.57 -11.69
C ALA A 32 -22.73 -9.37 -10.50
N PRO A 33 -22.04 -10.40 -10.03
CA PRO A 33 -22.52 -11.25 -8.95
C PRO A 33 -22.95 -10.35 -7.80
N GLN A 34 -24.19 -10.52 -7.34
CA GLN A 34 -24.71 -9.80 -6.18
C GLN A 34 -23.68 -9.99 -5.07
N ARG A 35 -23.15 -8.89 -4.56
CA ARG A 35 -22.30 -8.91 -3.38
C ARG A 35 -23.12 -9.58 -2.28
N THR A 36 -22.84 -10.84 -2.02
CA THR A 36 -23.30 -11.48 -0.79
C THR A 36 -22.84 -10.57 0.34
N ASP A 37 -23.76 -10.20 1.21
CA ASP A 37 -23.57 -9.32 2.36
C ASP A 37 -22.40 -9.78 3.21
N GLN A 38 -21.19 -9.43 2.78
CA GLN A 38 -20.03 -9.46 3.67
C GLN A 38 -20.22 -8.27 4.61
N SER A 39 -20.65 -8.57 5.83
CA SER A 39 -20.80 -7.55 6.86
C SER A 39 -19.53 -6.70 6.93
N TRP A 40 -19.69 -5.39 7.07
CA TRP A 40 -18.59 -4.45 7.25
C TRP A 40 -17.61 -4.89 8.37
N ALA A 41 -18.06 -5.72 9.32
CA ALA A 41 -17.25 -6.32 10.37
C ALA A 41 -16.31 -7.45 9.87
N ALA A 42 -16.64 -8.14 8.77
CA ALA A 42 -15.79 -9.18 8.19
C ALA A 42 -14.67 -8.60 7.31
N PHE A 43 -14.87 -7.41 6.74
CA PHE A 43 -13.92 -6.75 5.84
C PHE A 43 -12.55 -6.45 6.49
N PRO A 44 -12.43 -5.92 7.72
CA PRO A 44 -11.14 -5.73 8.39
C PRO A 44 -10.43 -7.05 8.69
N LYS A 45 -11.16 -8.11 9.07
CA LYS A 45 -10.57 -9.44 9.31
C LYS A 45 -10.02 -10.07 8.04
N ALA A 46 -10.71 -9.90 6.91
CA ALA A 46 -10.23 -10.37 5.62
C ALA A 46 -8.97 -9.61 5.17
N GLN A 47 -8.89 -8.31 5.44
CA GLN A 47 -7.69 -7.50 5.14
C GLN A 47 -6.50 -7.82 6.06
N ALA A 48 -6.73 -8.29 7.29
CA ALA A 48 -5.67 -8.65 8.23
C ALA A 48 -4.77 -9.77 7.70
N ALA A 49 -5.31 -10.64 6.85
CA ALA A 49 -4.62 -11.78 6.27
C ALA A 49 -3.93 -11.47 4.93
N ILE A 50 -3.80 -10.20 4.53
CA ILE A 50 -3.24 -9.79 3.24
C ILE A 50 -1.93 -9.05 3.43
N VAL A 51 -0.91 -9.48 2.71
CA VAL A 51 0.36 -8.77 2.52
C VAL A 51 0.50 -8.40 1.05
N ALA A 52 0.98 -7.22 0.74
CA ALA A 52 1.39 -6.83 -0.59
C ALA A 52 2.92 -6.75 -0.68
N THR A 53 3.47 -7.05 -1.84
CA THR A 53 4.88 -6.83 -2.15
C THR A 53 5.01 -6.02 -3.42
N ASP A 54 6.03 -5.19 -3.44
CA ASP A 54 6.39 -4.39 -4.60
C ASP A 54 7.88 -4.02 -4.53
N HIS A 55 8.37 -3.42 -5.58
CA HIS A 55 9.72 -2.87 -5.60
C HIS A 55 9.71 -1.47 -6.21
N PHE A 56 10.63 -0.64 -5.78
CA PHE A 56 10.88 0.66 -6.40
C PHE A 56 12.38 0.88 -6.57
N HIS A 57 12.73 1.80 -7.45
CA HIS A 57 14.13 2.12 -7.69
C HIS A 57 14.50 3.49 -7.15
N ILE A 58 15.77 3.61 -6.79
CA ILE A 58 16.43 4.84 -6.37
C ILE A 58 17.73 4.96 -7.16
N ASP A 59 17.95 6.11 -7.75
CA ASP A 59 19.19 6.41 -8.43
C ASP A 59 20.14 7.15 -7.45
N THR A 60 21.40 6.71 -7.38
CA THR A 60 22.40 7.36 -6.53
C THR A 60 22.97 8.60 -7.23
N VAL A 61 23.73 9.42 -6.48
CA VAL A 61 24.45 10.58 -7.03
C VAL A 61 25.40 10.21 -8.19
N PHE A 62 25.83 8.94 -8.25
CA PHE A 62 26.65 8.39 -9.33
C PHE A 62 25.83 7.75 -10.45
N LEU A 63 24.53 8.06 -10.54
CA LEU A 63 23.58 7.54 -11.54
C LEU A 63 23.50 6.00 -11.54
N ARG A 64 23.77 5.37 -10.41
CA ARG A 64 23.63 3.92 -10.24
C ARG A 64 22.27 3.59 -9.67
N ARG A 65 21.51 2.79 -10.39
CA ARG A 65 20.16 2.38 -9.99
C ARG A 65 20.20 1.24 -8.98
N TRP A 66 19.41 1.39 -7.92
CA TRP A 66 19.16 0.38 -6.91
C TRP A 66 17.67 0.09 -6.83
N PHE A 67 17.32 -1.18 -6.73
CA PHE A 67 15.95 -1.66 -6.54
C PHE A 67 15.77 -2.06 -5.10
N VAL A 68 14.72 -1.57 -4.45
CA VAL A 68 14.35 -1.88 -3.07
C VAL A 68 13.11 -2.74 -3.09
N LEU A 69 13.20 -3.97 -2.58
CA LEU A 69 12.07 -4.87 -2.40
C LEU A 69 11.52 -4.73 -0.99
N PHE A 70 10.21 -4.70 -0.85
CA PHE A 70 9.55 -4.60 0.44
C PHE A 70 8.24 -5.39 0.47
N PHE A 71 7.78 -5.69 1.68
CA PHE A 71 6.46 -6.23 1.97
C PHE A 71 5.69 -5.27 2.86
N ILE A 72 4.37 -5.17 2.69
CA ILE A 72 3.51 -4.31 3.49
C ILE A 72 2.20 -5.00 3.84
N GLY A 73 1.84 -5.01 5.12
CA GLY A 73 0.56 -5.55 5.59
C GLY A 73 -0.61 -4.66 5.19
N HIS A 74 -1.66 -5.25 4.65
CA HIS A 74 -2.82 -4.50 4.17
C HIS A 74 -3.60 -3.82 5.30
N SER A 75 -3.80 -4.50 6.42
CA SER A 75 -4.50 -3.96 7.58
C SER A 75 -3.58 -3.20 8.52
N THR A 76 -2.39 -3.75 8.75
CA THR A 76 -1.43 -3.22 9.72
C THR A 76 -0.64 -2.03 9.20
N ARG A 77 -0.51 -1.88 7.88
CA ARG A 77 0.40 -0.92 7.23
C ARG A 77 1.87 -1.13 7.59
N HIS A 78 2.19 -2.14 8.37
CA HIS A 78 3.57 -2.44 8.74
C HIS A 78 4.39 -2.80 7.52
N VAL A 79 5.54 -2.16 7.37
CA VAL A 79 6.47 -2.32 6.25
C VAL A 79 7.68 -3.12 6.69
N HIS A 80 8.04 -4.11 5.89
CA HIS A 80 9.28 -4.86 6.01
C HIS A 80 10.14 -4.64 4.76
N ILE A 81 11.33 -4.11 4.92
CA ILE A 81 12.31 -3.95 3.84
C ILE A 81 13.05 -5.27 3.67
N ALA A 82 12.78 -5.96 2.58
CA ALA A 82 13.41 -7.26 2.31
C ALA A 82 14.87 -7.12 1.85
N GLY A 83 15.18 -6.03 1.14
CA GLY A 83 16.55 -5.78 0.71
C GLY A 83 16.65 -4.80 -0.45
N ALA A 84 17.89 -4.47 -0.82
CA ALA A 84 18.17 -3.64 -1.98
C ALA A 84 19.29 -4.26 -2.83
N THR A 85 19.14 -4.19 -4.15
CA THR A 85 20.11 -4.72 -5.12
C THR A 85 20.17 -3.85 -6.37
N ARG A 86 21.28 -3.90 -7.08
CA ARG A 86 21.41 -3.32 -8.44
C ARG A 86 20.85 -4.24 -9.52
N ASN A 87 20.85 -5.54 -9.24
CA ASN A 87 20.43 -6.58 -10.19
C ASN A 87 19.32 -7.42 -9.55
N PRO A 88 18.03 -7.02 -9.71
CA PRO A 88 16.89 -7.76 -9.16
C PRO A 88 16.64 -9.02 -9.99
N THR A 89 17.41 -10.07 -9.75
CA THR A 89 17.23 -11.37 -10.41
C THR A 89 16.16 -12.20 -9.70
N SER A 90 15.49 -13.09 -10.42
CA SER A 90 14.49 -14.00 -9.84
C SER A 90 15.04 -14.84 -8.67
N PRO A 91 16.27 -15.41 -8.71
CA PRO A 91 16.84 -16.08 -7.55
C PRO A 91 17.01 -15.18 -6.34
N TRP A 92 17.45 -13.91 -6.55
CA TRP A 92 17.61 -12.95 -5.45
C TRP A 92 16.25 -12.64 -4.81
N ILE A 93 15.22 -12.35 -5.62
CA ILE A 93 13.86 -12.04 -5.12
C ILE A 93 13.27 -13.26 -4.39
N THR A 94 13.46 -14.46 -4.92
CA THR A 94 13.02 -15.71 -4.28
C THR A 94 13.72 -15.92 -2.94
N GLN A 95 15.00 -15.57 -2.82
CA GLN A 95 15.70 -15.65 -1.55
C GLN A 95 15.15 -14.62 -0.53
N GLN A 96 14.84 -13.41 -0.98
CA GLN A 96 14.20 -12.41 -0.10
C GLN A 96 12.83 -12.89 0.40
N ALA A 97 12.06 -13.61 -0.42
CA ALA A 97 10.81 -14.22 0.01
C ALA A 97 11.01 -15.23 1.16
N ARG A 98 12.04 -16.09 1.06
CA ARG A 98 12.38 -17.03 2.14
C ARG A 98 12.80 -16.32 3.41
N ASN A 99 13.67 -15.30 3.29
CA ASN A 99 14.10 -14.49 4.42
C ASN A 99 12.91 -13.83 5.12
N TYR A 100 11.98 -13.26 4.35
CA TYR A 100 10.76 -12.64 4.89
C TYR A 100 9.90 -13.64 5.67
N LEU A 101 9.70 -14.85 5.15
CA LEU A 101 8.95 -15.89 5.87
C LEU A 101 9.66 -16.33 7.16
N MET A 102 10.99 -16.41 7.14
CA MET A 102 11.78 -16.70 8.35
C MET A 102 11.61 -15.59 9.41
N ASP A 103 11.65 -14.33 9.00
CA ASP A 103 11.47 -13.17 9.91
C ASP A 103 10.04 -13.08 10.47
N LEU A 104 9.05 -13.53 9.71
CA LEU A 104 7.67 -13.64 10.19
C LEU A 104 7.53 -14.71 11.28
N GLY A 105 8.24 -15.83 11.15
CA GLY A 105 8.07 -16.97 12.06
C GLY A 105 6.62 -17.43 12.12
N GLY A 106 6.09 -17.72 13.29
CA GLY A 106 4.70 -18.14 13.50
C GLY A 106 3.63 -17.15 13.02
N ARG A 107 3.97 -15.88 12.80
CA ARG A 107 3.04 -14.88 12.23
C ARG A 107 2.69 -15.18 10.77
N ALA A 108 3.51 -15.95 10.06
CA ALA A 108 3.24 -16.37 8.68
C ALA A 108 1.90 -17.10 8.56
N GLU A 109 1.49 -17.88 9.55
CA GLU A 109 0.23 -18.63 9.58
C GLU A 109 -1.02 -17.74 9.53
N SER A 110 -0.89 -16.50 9.99
CA SER A 110 -1.99 -15.52 9.95
C SER A 110 -2.20 -14.90 8.57
N ILE A 111 -1.23 -15.02 7.67
CA ILE A 111 -1.27 -14.43 6.33
C ILE A 111 -1.83 -15.46 5.34
N ARG A 112 -2.88 -15.10 4.64
CA ARG A 112 -3.56 -15.99 3.66
C ARG A 112 -3.31 -15.58 2.21
N PHE A 113 -3.04 -14.31 1.97
CA PHE A 113 -2.90 -13.77 0.62
C PHE A 113 -1.65 -12.90 0.50
N LEU A 114 -0.91 -13.14 -0.57
CA LEU A 114 0.15 -12.25 -1.03
C LEU A 114 -0.29 -11.58 -2.33
N ILE A 115 -0.36 -10.26 -2.35
CA ILE A 115 -0.58 -9.48 -3.57
C ILE A 115 0.79 -9.06 -4.11
N ARG A 116 1.02 -9.28 -5.40
CA ARG A 116 2.20 -8.82 -6.12
C ARG A 116 1.84 -8.26 -7.48
N ASP A 117 2.70 -7.43 -8.04
CA ASP A 117 2.58 -7.00 -9.42
C ASP A 117 2.91 -8.15 -10.41
N ARG A 118 2.84 -7.88 -11.69
CA ARG A 118 3.17 -8.82 -12.77
C ARG A 118 4.61 -8.66 -13.27
N GLY A 119 5.47 -8.00 -12.51
CA GLY A 119 6.86 -7.83 -12.87
C GLY A 119 7.54 -9.17 -13.17
N THR A 120 8.37 -9.18 -14.21
CA THR A 120 9.07 -10.39 -14.69
C THR A 120 10.00 -11.02 -13.64
N TYR A 121 10.31 -10.30 -12.59
CA TYR A 121 11.13 -10.77 -11.47
C TYR A 121 10.39 -11.73 -10.54
N PHE A 122 9.06 -11.60 -10.45
CA PHE A 122 8.21 -12.48 -9.65
C PHE A 122 7.83 -13.71 -10.46
N THR A 123 8.68 -14.71 -10.38
CA THR A 123 8.54 -15.98 -11.10
C THR A 123 7.77 -17.02 -10.29
N ASP A 124 7.46 -18.16 -10.90
CA ASP A 124 6.80 -19.29 -10.24
C ASP A 124 7.57 -19.78 -9.00
N SER A 125 8.91 -19.69 -9.01
CA SER A 125 9.73 -20.05 -7.86
C SER A 125 9.54 -19.10 -6.67
N PHE A 126 9.26 -17.82 -6.92
CA PHE A 126 8.87 -16.88 -5.87
C PHE A 126 7.49 -17.23 -5.32
N ASP A 127 6.53 -17.49 -6.19
CA ASP A 127 5.16 -17.85 -5.79
C ASP A 127 5.15 -19.15 -4.98
N ALA A 128 5.93 -20.15 -5.40
CA ALA A 128 6.05 -21.44 -4.72
C ALA A 128 6.52 -21.32 -3.25
N VAL A 129 7.37 -20.33 -2.93
CA VAL A 129 7.82 -20.09 -1.54
C VAL A 129 6.63 -19.75 -0.64
N PHE A 130 5.74 -18.87 -1.09
CA PHE A 130 4.56 -18.47 -0.31
C PHE A 130 3.46 -19.52 -0.33
N GLN A 131 3.29 -20.22 -1.45
CA GLN A 131 2.34 -21.33 -1.55
C GLN A 131 2.70 -22.49 -0.61
N ALA A 132 3.99 -22.80 -0.48
CA ALA A 132 4.49 -23.78 0.49
C ALA A 132 4.21 -23.38 1.95
N ALA A 133 4.11 -22.10 2.23
CA ALA A 133 3.69 -21.56 3.53
C ALA A 133 2.16 -21.43 3.68
N GLY A 134 1.36 -22.00 2.75
CA GLY A 134 -0.10 -21.98 2.81
C GLY A 134 -0.75 -20.66 2.33
N MET A 135 0.01 -19.76 1.74
CA MET A 135 -0.50 -18.47 1.24
C MET A 135 -0.94 -18.59 -0.23
N ARG A 136 -2.03 -17.93 -0.57
CA ARG A 136 -2.46 -17.75 -1.96
C ARG A 136 -1.80 -16.52 -2.56
N VAL A 137 -1.01 -16.70 -3.62
CA VAL A 137 -0.44 -15.57 -4.37
C VAL A 137 -1.46 -15.04 -5.38
N VAL A 138 -1.66 -13.73 -5.37
CA VAL A 138 -2.62 -13.03 -6.22
C VAL A 138 -1.87 -11.96 -7.03
N PRO A 139 -1.57 -12.23 -8.31
CA PRO A 139 -1.02 -11.21 -9.19
C PRO A 139 -2.06 -10.10 -9.44
N THR A 140 -1.62 -8.85 -9.47
CA THR A 140 -2.51 -7.73 -9.79
C THR A 140 -3.12 -7.89 -11.18
N LEU A 141 -4.37 -7.50 -11.34
CA LEU A 141 -5.03 -7.52 -12.65
C LEU A 141 -4.59 -6.32 -13.50
N PRO A 142 -4.45 -6.49 -14.83
CA PRO A 142 -4.22 -5.39 -15.73
C PRO A 142 -5.31 -4.32 -15.57
N ALA A 143 -4.95 -3.06 -15.59
CA ALA A 143 -5.86 -1.92 -15.45
C ALA A 143 -6.65 -1.84 -14.13
N VAL A 144 -6.20 -2.54 -13.06
CA VAL A 144 -6.77 -2.42 -11.72
C VAL A 144 -5.71 -1.91 -10.73
N PRO A 145 -5.30 -0.62 -10.82
CA PRO A 145 -4.24 -0.06 -10.00
C PRO A 145 -4.56 -0.09 -8.50
N ARG A 146 -5.84 -0.16 -8.12
CA ARG A 146 -6.26 -0.21 -6.72
C ARG A 146 -5.81 -1.47 -5.97
N MET A 147 -5.45 -2.55 -6.66
CA MET A 147 -5.03 -3.79 -6.00
C MET A 147 -3.73 -3.63 -5.23
N ASN A 148 -2.79 -2.80 -5.72
CA ASN A 148 -1.50 -2.54 -5.05
C ASN A 148 -1.40 -1.12 -4.47
N ALA A 149 -2.51 -0.39 -4.37
CA ALA A 149 -2.54 1.02 -3.97
C ALA A 149 -1.90 1.30 -2.59
N ILE A 150 -1.81 0.29 -1.72
CA ILE A 150 -1.17 0.43 -0.40
C ILE A 150 0.35 0.46 -0.55
N ALA A 151 0.91 -0.43 -1.36
CA ALA A 151 2.33 -0.45 -1.66
C ALA A 151 2.74 0.81 -2.42
N GLU A 152 1.98 1.20 -3.45
CA GLU A 152 2.22 2.44 -4.20
C GLU A 152 2.19 3.69 -3.30
N ARG A 153 1.24 3.75 -2.38
CA ARG A 153 1.14 4.86 -1.42
C ARG A 153 2.35 4.91 -0.50
N TRP A 154 2.84 3.76 -0.03
CA TRP A 154 4.04 3.71 0.78
C TRP A 154 5.27 4.20 -0.01
N ILE A 155 5.44 3.74 -1.25
CA ILE A 155 6.52 4.21 -2.13
C ILE A 155 6.45 5.74 -2.27
N GLY A 156 5.26 6.28 -2.58
CA GLY A 156 5.06 7.72 -2.70
C GLY A 156 5.37 8.49 -1.41
N SER A 157 5.04 7.93 -0.23
CA SER A 157 5.38 8.53 1.07
C SER A 157 6.89 8.48 1.32
N CYS A 158 7.53 7.34 1.07
CA CYS A 158 8.96 7.16 1.23
C CYS A 158 9.76 8.14 0.36
N ARG A 159 9.32 8.35 -0.87
CA ARG A 159 9.93 9.33 -1.77
C ARG A 159 9.80 10.75 -1.22
N ARG A 160 8.59 11.21 -1.01
CA ARG A 160 8.31 12.59 -0.57
C ARG A 160 8.87 12.93 0.81
N GLU A 161 8.96 11.96 1.70
CA GLU A 161 9.34 12.19 3.10
C GLU A 161 10.82 11.91 3.37
N ALA A 162 11.50 11.17 2.47
CA ALA A 162 12.91 10.79 2.67
C ALA A 162 13.75 10.82 1.39
N THR A 163 13.49 9.94 0.41
CA THR A 163 14.48 9.66 -0.64
C THR A 163 14.63 10.78 -1.67
N ASP A 164 13.61 11.63 -1.86
CA ASP A 164 13.69 12.78 -2.78
C ASP A 164 14.47 13.96 -2.16
N HIS A 165 14.74 13.91 -0.85
CA HIS A 165 15.46 14.94 -0.11
C HIS A 165 16.89 14.56 0.25
N ILE A 166 17.31 13.32 0.00
CA ILE A 166 18.60 12.80 0.41
C ILE A 166 19.39 12.29 -0.79
N LEU A 167 20.57 12.82 -0.99
CA LEU A 167 21.48 12.35 -2.02
C LEU A 167 22.10 11.00 -1.62
N ILE A 168 21.61 9.92 -2.20
CA ILE A 168 22.10 8.58 -1.89
C ILE A 168 23.45 8.35 -2.58
N THR A 169 24.49 8.07 -1.79
CA THR A 169 25.87 7.90 -2.29
C THR A 169 26.21 6.46 -2.65
N GLY A 170 25.49 5.47 -2.10
CA GLY A 170 25.74 4.06 -2.36
C GLY A 170 24.87 3.12 -1.53
N GLN A 171 25.17 1.82 -1.62
CA GLN A 171 24.36 0.77 -1.00
C GLN A 171 24.17 0.95 0.51
N ARG A 172 25.29 1.12 1.23
CA ARG A 172 25.25 1.26 2.70
C ARG A 172 24.41 2.47 3.11
N HIS A 173 24.57 3.60 2.42
CA HIS A 173 23.80 4.79 2.67
C HIS A 173 22.31 4.58 2.36
N LEU A 174 21.98 3.92 1.24
CA LEU A 174 20.62 3.54 0.90
C LEU A 174 19.97 2.69 2.00
N HIS A 175 20.64 1.63 2.44
CA HIS A 175 20.12 0.77 3.51
C HIS A 175 19.86 1.54 4.82
N LEU A 176 20.75 2.48 5.16
CA LEU A 176 20.59 3.34 6.34
C LEU A 176 19.34 4.22 6.18
N VAL A 177 19.23 4.95 5.07
CA VAL A 177 18.12 5.89 4.82
C VAL A 177 16.77 5.16 4.81
N ILE A 178 16.67 4.08 4.05
CA ILE A 178 15.41 3.31 3.95
C ILE A 178 15.08 2.63 5.29
N GLY A 179 16.09 2.09 5.98
CA GLY A 179 15.89 1.45 7.28
C GLY A 179 15.43 2.43 8.34
N GLU A 180 16.02 3.63 8.42
CA GLU A 180 15.58 4.68 9.35
C GLU A 180 14.19 5.19 9.00
N TYR A 181 13.88 5.36 7.70
CA TYR A 181 12.54 5.72 7.28
C TYR A 181 11.51 4.64 7.64
N ALA A 182 11.81 3.37 7.39
CA ALA A 182 10.91 2.26 7.73
C ALA A 182 10.65 2.17 9.25
N LYS A 183 11.66 2.39 10.08
CA LYS A 183 11.50 2.48 11.55
C LYS A 183 10.58 3.63 11.95
N HIS A 184 10.78 4.82 11.37
CA HIS A 184 9.88 5.96 11.58
C HIS A 184 8.46 5.64 11.15
N TYR A 185 8.29 5.11 9.94
CA TYR A 185 7.00 4.76 9.36
C TYR A 185 6.23 3.77 10.23
N ASN A 186 6.89 2.72 10.71
CA ASN A 186 6.27 1.69 11.53
C ASN A 186 6.01 2.15 12.97
N GLY A 187 6.96 2.85 13.58
CA GLY A 187 6.92 3.18 15.02
C GLY A 187 6.27 4.51 15.36
N HIS A 188 6.29 5.48 14.45
CA HIS A 188 5.92 6.87 14.79
C HIS A 188 4.95 7.51 13.81
N ARG A 189 4.96 7.13 12.53
CA ARG A 189 4.15 7.79 11.53
C ARG A 189 2.66 7.51 11.74
N PRO A 190 1.80 8.54 11.95
CA PRO A 190 0.37 8.32 12.13
C PRO A 190 -0.31 7.91 10.83
N HIS A 191 -1.23 6.96 10.92
CA HIS A 191 -2.02 6.47 9.80
C HIS A 191 -3.51 6.69 10.02
N ARG A 192 -4.14 7.44 9.12
CA ARG A 192 -5.58 7.72 9.19
C ARG A 192 -6.43 6.44 9.26
N SER A 193 -6.05 5.40 8.48
CA SER A 193 -6.74 4.11 8.48
C SER A 193 -6.55 3.29 9.75
N LEU A 194 -5.60 3.66 10.60
CA LEU A 194 -5.30 3.02 11.89
C LEU A 194 -5.73 3.88 13.08
N GLY A 195 -6.64 4.83 12.86
CA GLY A 195 -7.07 5.77 13.91
C GLY A 195 -5.94 6.68 14.38
N GLN A 196 -5.13 7.17 13.44
CA GLN A 196 -3.95 8.02 13.69
C GLN A 196 -2.82 7.33 14.48
N ARG A 197 -2.85 6.00 14.60
CA ARG A 197 -1.77 5.24 15.23
C ARG A 197 -0.72 4.82 14.21
N ALA A 198 0.51 4.61 14.68
CA ALA A 198 1.57 3.97 13.91
C ALA A 198 1.36 2.45 13.83
N PRO A 199 1.86 1.75 12.80
CA PRO A 199 1.72 0.30 12.65
C PRO A 199 2.10 -0.52 13.88
N ASP A 200 3.23 -0.22 14.52
CA ASP A 200 3.72 -0.96 15.69
C ASP A 200 2.85 -0.73 16.94
N ARG A 201 2.09 0.38 16.98
CA ARG A 201 1.18 0.69 18.07
C ARG A 201 -0.13 -0.10 18.03
N LEU A 202 -0.35 -0.89 17.00
CA LEU A 202 -1.49 -1.83 16.94
C LEU A 202 -1.28 -3.03 17.85
N THR A 203 -0.03 -3.49 17.98
CA THR A 203 0.34 -4.63 18.83
C THR A 203 0.86 -4.19 20.21
N ASN A 204 1.43 -2.98 20.27
CA ASN A 204 1.92 -2.35 21.48
C ASN A 204 1.14 -1.06 21.73
N PRO A 205 0.04 -1.08 22.48
CA PRO A 205 -0.75 0.13 22.73
C PRO A 205 0.12 1.21 23.40
N ASP A 206 -0.23 2.46 23.10
CA ASP A 206 0.43 3.59 23.72
C ASP A 206 0.41 3.48 25.25
N PRO A 207 1.47 3.90 25.93
CA PRO A 207 1.43 4.07 27.38
C PRO A 207 0.24 4.98 27.74
N PRO A 208 -0.35 4.81 28.95
CA PRO A 208 -1.49 5.61 29.36
C PRO A 208 -1.20 7.10 29.13
N THR A 209 -2.21 7.80 28.63
CA THR A 209 -2.12 9.22 28.28
C THR A 209 -1.51 9.97 29.45
N ALA A 210 -0.31 10.51 29.21
CA ALA A 210 0.35 11.34 30.21
C ALA A 210 -0.50 12.59 30.43
N THR A 211 -0.49 13.09 31.66
CA THR A 211 -1.14 14.33 32.06
C THR A 211 -0.57 15.51 31.24
N ASP A 212 -1.35 16.56 31.06
CA ASP A 212 -1.07 17.74 30.22
C ASP A 212 0.31 18.42 30.42
N ASN A 213 1.08 17.99 31.41
CA ASN A 213 2.36 18.60 31.81
C ASN A 213 3.59 17.69 31.58
N THR A 214 3.44 16.59 30.80
CA THR A 214 4.57 15.69 30.54
C THR A 214 5.50 16.30 29.50
N PRO A 215 6.82 16.42 29.78
CA PRO A 215 7.77 17.00 28.84
C PRO A 215 7.88 16.14 27.58
N LEU A 216 7.94 16.82 26.42
CA LEU A 216 8.15 16.18 25.13
C LEU A 216 9.64 16.10 24.80
N SER A 217 10.13 14.90 24.52
CA SER A 217 11.45 14.69 23.94
C SER A 217 11.34 14.65 22.43
N ARG A 218 12.20 15.40 21.74
CA ARG A 218 12.34 15.39 20.29
C ARG A 218 13.54 14.53 19.89
N ARG A 219 13.32 13.65 18.94
CA ARG A 219 14.37 12.86 18.29
C ARG A 219 14.38 13.15 16.80
N ASP A 220 15.53 13.59 16.30
CA ASP A 220 15.73 13.85 14.89
C ASP A 220 16.19 12.57 14.17
N ARG A 221 15.57 12.29 13.00
CA ARG A 221 15.93 11.21 12.09
C ARG A 221 16.40 11.78 10.76
N LEU A 222 17.22 11.02 10.05
CA LEU A 222 17.70 11.35 8.71
C LEU A 222 18.30 12.78 8.63
N GLY A 223 19.16 13.11 9.63
CA GLY A 223 19.82 14.41 9.67
C GLY A 223 18.89 15.58 9.97
N GLY A 224 17.77 15.35 10.64
CA GLY A 224 16.78 16.37 10.97
C GLY A 224 15.67 16.55 9.93
N LEU A 225 15.62 15.70 8.92
CA LEU A 225 14.54 15.70 7.94
C LEU A 225 13.20 15.23 8.54
N ILE A 226 13.27 14.32 9.52
CA ILE A 226 12.11 13.79 10.23
C ILE A 226 12.28 14.04 11.73
N HIS A 227 11.21 14.51 12.38
CA HIS A 227 11.16 14.78 13.80
C HIS A 227 10.17 13.82 14.48
N GLU A 228 10.64 13.08 15.47
CA GLU A 228 9.80 12.22 16.30
C GLU A 228 9.67 12.88 17.68
N TYR A 229 8.45 12.87 18.21
CA TYR A 229 8.16 13.40 19.53
C TYR A 229 7.63 12.28 20.41
N THR A 230 8.23 12.13 21.60
CA THR A 230 7.80 11.15 22.61
C THR A 230 7.63 11.85 23.95
N GLN A 231 6.60 11.45 24.69
CA GLN A 231 6.45 11.90 26.08
C GLN A 231 7.49 11.20 26.93
N VAL A 232 8.16 11.94 27.78
CA VAL A 232 9.15 11.41 28.73
C VAL A 232 8.43 11.19 30.04
N ALA A 233 8.32 9.91 30.43
CA ALA A 233 7.75 9.54 31.74
C ALA A 233 8.70 9.91 32.88
#